data_274170ed548a0543e603c7913f46c2ea
#
_entry.id   274170ed548a0543e603c7913f46c2ea
#
_cell.length_a   1.000
_cell.length_b   1.000
_cell.length_c   1.000
_cell.angle_alpha   90.00
_cell.angle_beta   90.00
_cell.angle_gamma   90.00
#
_symmetry.space_group_name_H-M   'P 1'
#
loop_
_entity.id
_entity.type
_entity.pdbx_description
1 polymer ?
#
loop_
_entity_poly.entity_id
_entity_poly.type
_entity_poly.pdbx_seq_one_letter_code
_entity_poly.pdbx_strand_id
1 'polypeptide(L)'
;MTAPSRLQAGTLRYTAWGLAALVGWLLVGELGIAVRERWAQPIGLVVLRQAGASDTSVSLLLSTIPALISLWLVPAIGLRSDRSRSRWGRRRPYLMASAPLGAIAMLCVAAAPSLAAVTHALLGSRSPGPQALEMAFFCLFWTVFEAAAMTTVALFSGLVNDIVPHGLIGRFLAVFRIVGLGVAIAFNMSLFALADTRLFELLLAIALVFGLSIPVMCLMVREGRYPTPGPLLEPGAAPGRLLLARTQLAQCCAERRTLWAFAAFMLAAVTFGPFNTFSQNYALDLGLGKAELGALTASAYAVSIAGAFGIGWLADRFGPLRMASAMMALYCLIALGGWLLVDGVASFRCFYVAHVIVSGAYFTAAAAMPMALFPRAEFVRYNSSKDIMVALANIIVGTCLGPLLDLSGHDYRLTLASAALFSLLCLGCMARLLVQRPAPCDQQATSPA
;
A
#
# COMPACT_ATOMS: atom_id res chain seq x y z
N MET A 1 -31.31 -26.90 -2.46
CA MET A 1 -30.51 -25.66 -2.42
C MET A 1 -30.10 -25.34 -3.86
N THR A 2 -30.69 -24.31 -4.47
CA THR A 2 -30.37 -23.87 -5.84
C THR A 2 -28.96 -23.35 -5.88
N ALA A 3 -28.14 -23.79 -6.84
CA ALA A 3 -26.76 -23.29 -7.03
C ALA A 3 -26.76 -21.76 -7.06
N PRO A 4 -25.84 -21.10 -6.35
CA PRO A 4 -25.77 -19.63 -6.33
C PRO A 4 -25.56 -19.13 -7.76
N SER A 5 -26.44 -18.23 -8.20
CA SER A 5 -26.28 -17.62 -9.52
C SER A 5 -24.95 -16.87 -9.59
N ARG A 6 -24.20 -16.98 -10.71
CA ARG A 6 -22.88 -16.34 -10.91
C ARG A 6 -22.88 -14.82 -10.69
N LEU A 7 -24.06 -14.19 -10.52
CA LEU A 7 -24.28 -12.76 -10.36
C LEU A 7 -24.88 -12.40 -8.99
N GLN A 8 -24.56 -13.15 -7.94
CA GLN A 8 -25.05 -12.92 -6.59
C GLN A 8 -23.90 -12.67 -5.60
N ALA A 9 -24.05 -11.65 -4.75
CA ALA A 9 -23.16 -11.36 -3.61
C ALA A 9 -23.99 -11.19 -2.33
N GLY A 10 -23.93 -12.15 -1.43
CA GLY A 10 -24.76 -12.15 -0.23
C GLY A 10 -26.26 -12.08 -0.57
N THR A 11 -26.94 -11.02 -0.10
CA THR A 11 -28.38 -10.76 -0.39
C THR A 11 -28.60 -9.98 -1.69
N LEU A 12 -27.52 -9.52 -2.34
CA LEU A 12 -27.61 -8.73 -3.58
C LEU A 12 -27.64 -9.65 -4.80
N ARG A 13 -28.59 -9.41 -5.70
CA ARG A 13 -28.71 -10.08 -7.00
C ARG A 13 -28.53 -9.02 -8.09
N TYR A 14 -27.65 -9.28 -9.04
CA TYR A 14 -27.36 -8.36 -10.12
C TYR A 14 -27.89 -8.87 -11.45
N THR A 15 -28.38 -7.95 -12.26
CA THR A 15 -28.51 -8.13 -13.71
C THR A 15 -27.14 -7.82 -14.35
N ALA A 16 -26.93 -8.19 -15.61
CA ALA A 16 -25.70 -7.86 -16.33
C ALA A 16 -25.43 -6.33 -16.35
N TRP A 17 -26.46 -5.53 -16.62
CA TRP A 17 -26.39 -4.07 -16.58
C TRP A 17 -26.16 -3.52 -15.17
N GLY A 18 -26.80 -4.11 -14.16
CA GLY A 18 -26.58 -3.74 -12.75
C GLY A 18 -25.16 -4.01 -12.31
N LEU A 19 -24.54 -5.12 -12.78
CA LEU A 19 -23.16 -5.43 -12.53
C LEU A 19 -22.22 -4.46 -13.25
N ALA A 20 -22.48 -4.12 -14.52
CA ALA A 20 -21.69 -3.13 -15.25
C ALA A 20 -21.74 -1.75 -14.57
N ALA A 21 -22.91 -1.31 -14.11
CA ALA A 21 -23.06 -0.08 -13.35
C ALA A 21 -22.27 -0.13 -12.01
N LEU A 22 -22.32 -1.27 -11.30
CA LEU A 22 -21.54 -1.48 -10.08
C LEU A 22 -20.02 -1.34 -10.35
N VAL A 23 -19.53 -1.99 -11.44
CA VAL A 23 -18.13 -1.86 -11.88
C VAL A 23 -17.80 -0.39 -12.09
N GLY A 24 -18.60 0.33 -12.88
CA GLY A 24 -18.36 1.76 -13.17
C GLY A 24 -18.27 2.61 -11.91
N TRP A 25 -19.19 2.45 -10.95
CA TRP A 25 -19.15 3.21 -9.70
C TRP A 25 -17.99 2.83 -8.79
N LEU A 26 -17.64 1.54 -8.72
CA LEU A 26 -16.45 1.11 -7.98
C LEU A 26 -15.16 1.64 -8.60
N LEU A 27 -15.10 1.78 -9.93
CA LEU A 27 -13.96 2.41 -10.61
C LEU A 27 -13.83 3.90 -10.30
N VAL A 28 -14.95 4.61 -10.07
CA VAL A 28 -14.90 5.99 -9.56
C VAL A 28 -14.26 6.04 -8.18
N GLY A 29 -14.61 5.12 -7.28
CA GLY A 29 -13.97 5.00 -5.96
C GLY A 29 -12.49 4.65 -6.06
N GLU A 30 -12.16 3.68 -6.91
CA GLU A 30 -10.79 3.24 -7.18
C GLU A 30 -9.91 4.37 -7.73
N LEU A 31 -10.47 5.24 -8.60
CA LEU A 31 -9.78 6.40 -9.11
C LEU A 31 -9.29 7.32 -7.97
N GLY A 32 -10.13 7.59 -6.98
CA GLY A 32 -9.74 8.39 -5.82
C GLY A 32 -8.63 7.75 -4.99
N ILE A 33 -8.74 6.44 -4.76
CA ILE A 33 -7.71 5.67 -4.06
C ILE A 33 -6.41 5.67 -4.86
N ALA A 34 -6.47 5.43 -6.17
CA ALA A 34 -5.30 5.41 -7.04
C ALA A 34 -4.59 6.77 -7.09
N VAL A 35 -5.35 7.89 -7.16
CA VAL A 35 -4.77 9.24 -7.08
C VAL A 35 -4.07 9.44 -5.73
N ARG A 36 -4.70 9.09 -4.63
CA ARG A 36 -4.07 9.14 -3.30
C ARG A 36 -2.78 8.32 -3.25
N GLU A 37 -2.80 7.07 -3.71
CA GLU A 37 -1.64 6.18 -3.61
C GLU A 37 -0.49 6.57 -4.52
N ARG A 38 -0.80 7.11 -5.71
CA ARG A 38 0.22 7.36 -6.75
C ARG A 38 0.73 8.79 -6.80
N TRP A 39 -0.07 9.76 -6.34
CA TRP A 39 0.30 11.18 -6.39
C TRP A 39 0.73 11.72 -5.03
N ALA A 40 0.03 11.31 -3.93
CA ALA A 40 0.25 11.93 -2.63
C ALA A 40 1.68 11.71 -2.13
N GLN A 41 2.22 10.49 -2.22
CA GLN A 41 3.55 10.20 -1.69
C GLN A 41 4.68 10.95 -2.43
N PRO A 42 4.76 10.97 -3.78
CA PRO A 42 5.75 11.78 -4.49
C PRO A 42 5.60 13.28 -4.22
N ILE A 43 4.37 13.79 -4.15
CA ILE A 43 4.11 15.20 -3.85
C ILE A 43 4.48 15.54 -2.40
N GLY A 44 4.11 14.68 -1.44
CA GLY A 44 4.51 14.83 -0.04
C GLY A 44 6.02 14.90 0.15
N LEU A 45 6.77 14.11 -0.62
CA LEU A 45 8.23 14.19 -0.65
C LEU A 45 8.73 15.54 -1.17
N VAL A 46 8.12 16.08 -2.23
CA VAL A 46 8.46 17.42 -2.74
C VAL A 46 8.20 18.49 -1.68
N VAL A 47 7.03 18.47 -1.03
CA VAL A 47 6.70 19.43 0.05
C VAL A 47 7.72 19.36 1.18
N LEU A 48 8.05 18.14 1.66
CA LEU A 48 9.02 17.95 2.73
C LEU A 48 10.42 18.50 2.36
N ARG A 49 10.84 18.27 1.12
CA ARG A 49 12.14 18.78 0.64
C ARG A 49 12.17 20.30 0.51
N GLN A 50 11.09 20.90 0.03
CA GLN A 50 10.98 22.36 -0.02
C GLN A 50 10.98 23.00 1.38
N ALA A 51 10.40 22.29 2.38
CA ALA A 51 10.46 22.70 3.78
C ALA A 51 11.81 22.39 4.49
N GLY A 52 12.80 21.84 3.78
CA GLY A 52 14.12 21.52 4.34
C GLY A 52 14.15 20.30 5.26
N ALA A 53 13.22 19.35 5.07
CA ALA A 53 13.15 18.13 5.90
C ALA A 53 14.36 17.23 5.68
N SER A 54 14.90 16.68 6.79
CA SER A 54 15.93 15.64 6.77
C SER A 54 15.37 14.31 6.24
N ASP A 55 16.25 13.39 5.83
CA ASP A 55 15.86 12.03 5.41
C ASP A 55 15.18 11.27 6.54
N THR A 56 15.57 11.55 7.80
CA THR A 56 14.88 11.05 9.00
C THR A 56 13.40 11.49 9.01
N SER A 57 13.12 12.77 8.82
CA SER A 57 11.75 13.30 8.81
C SER A 57 10.93 12.71 7.64
N VAL A 58 11.53 12.60 6.46
CA VAL A 58 10.93 11.97 5.29
C VAL A 58 10.56 10.51 5.57
N SER A 59 11.50 9.73 6.09
CA SER A 59 11.27 8.31 6.39
C SER A 59 10.20 8.11 7.47
N LEU A 60 10.22 8.92 8.53
CA LEU A 60 9.22 8.87 9.59
C LEU A 60 7.82 9.19 9.06
N LEU A 61 7.66 10.28 8.31
CA LEU A 61 6.35 10.75 7.86
C LEU A 61 5.77 9.94 6.71
N LEU A 62 6.61 9.47 5.78
CA LEU A 62 6.12 8.75 4.60
C LEU A 62 6.13 7.22 4.74
N SER A 63 6.80 6.66 5.75
CA SER A 63 6.91 5.22 5.94
C SER A 63 6.49 4.77 7.34
N THR A 64 7.14 5.27 8.40
CA THR A 64 6.96 4.76 9.77
C THR A 64 5.59 5.11 10.35
N ILE A 65 5.16 6.38 10.28
CA ILE A 65 3.86 6.84 10.81
C ILE A 65 2.70 6.15 10.10
N PRO A 66 2.64 6.07 8.74
CA PRO A 66 1.62 5.29 8.06
C PRO A 66 1.56 3.82 8.51
N ALA A 67 2.71 3.16 8.68
CA ALA A 67 2.76 1.78 9.16
C ALA A 67 2.21 1.64 10.60
N LEU A 68 2.53 2.58 11.50
CA LEU A 68 1.96 2.62 12.85
C LEU A 68 0.44 2.82 12.83
N ILE A 69 -0.05 3.75 12.01
CA ILE A 69 -1.48 4.00 11.84
C ILE A 69 -2.17 2.73 11.33
N SER A 70 -1.60 2.06 10.34
CA SER A 70 -2.18 0.84 9.77
C SER A 70 -2.31 -0.27 10.81
N LEU A 71 -1.33 -0.38 11.72
CA LEU A 71 -1.30 -1.42 12.76
C LEU A 71 -2.43 -1.27 13.79
N TRP A 72 -2.81 -0.04 14.14
CA TRP A 72 -3.76 0.24 15.21
C TRP A 72 -5.14 0.67 14.71
N LEU A 73 -5.16 1.64 13.80
CA LEU A 73 -6.40 2.30 13.37
C LEU A 73 -7.22 1.40 12.44
N VAL A 74 -6.56 0.74 11.48
CA VAL A 74 -7.26 -0.07 10.46
C VAL A 74 -8.04 -1.23 11.08
N PRO A 75 -7.46 -2.07 11.98
CA PRO A 75 -8.23 -3.11 12.66
C PRO A 75 -9.34 -2.55 13.55
N ALA A 76 -9.10 -1.42 14.25
CA ALA A 76 -10.10 -0.82 15.12
C ALA A 76 -11.34 -0.33 14.34
N ILE A 77 -11.12 0.36 13.22
CA ILE A 77 -12.20 0.84 12.35
C ILE A 77 -12.89 -0.31 11.63
N GLY A 78 -12.13 -1.32 11.17
CA GLY A 78 -12.67 -2.52 10.54
C GLY A 78 -13.68 -3.21 11.46
N LEU A 79 -13.30 -3.50 12.69
CA LEU A 79 -14.18 -4.13 13.70
C LEU A 79 -15.40 -3.26 14.02
N ARG A 80 -15.23 -1.93 14.13
CA ARG A 80 -16.34 -1.01 14.39
C ARG A 80 -17.31 -0.96 13.21
N SER A 81 -16.79 -0.92 12.00
CA SER A 81 -17.57 -0.95 10.77
C SER A 81 -18.35 -2.25 10.62
N ASP A 82 -17.72 -3.41 10.88
CA ASP A 82 -18.38 -4.72 10.76
C ASP A 82 -19.57 -4.88 11.72
N ARG A 83 -19.55 -4.20 12.84
CA ARG A 83 -20.66 -4.18 13.84
C ARG A 83 -21.70 -3.11 13.57
N SER A 84 -21.41 -2.13 12.75
CA SER A 84 -22.35 -1.04 12.43
C SER A 84 -23.56 -1.55 11.66
N ARG A 85 -24.74 -1.05 11.99
CA ARG A 85 -26.02 -1.34 11.30
C ARG A 85 -26.74 -0.03 11.05
N SER A 86 -26.19 0.73 10.12
CA SER A 86 -26.78 1.97 9.65
C SER A 86 -27.78 1.68 8.52
N ARG A 87 -28.77 2.58 8.33
CA ARG A 87 -29.64 2.60 7.15
C ARG A 87 -28.89 2.69 5.82
N TRP A 88 -27.65 3.17 5.87
CA TRP A 88 -26.77 3.33 4.70
C TRP A 88 -25.86 2.12 4.46
N GLY A 89 -25.92 1.10 5.32
CA GLY A 89 -25.03 -0.04 5.31
C GLY A 89 -24.02 -0.01 6.45
N ARG A 90 -23.06 -0.94 6.46
CA ARG A 90 -22.06 -1.04 7.53
C ARG A 90 -20.78 -0.26 7.24
N ARG A 91 -20.34 -0.18 5.98
CA ARG A 91 -19.05 0.45 5.58
C ARG A 91 -19.22 1.85 5.00
N ARG A 92 -20.31 2.08 4.24
CA ARG A 92 -20.56 3.36 3.56
C ARG A 92 -20.52 4.59 4.47
N PRO A 93 -21.13 4.61 5.69
CA PRO A 93 -21.08 5.78 6.57
C PRO A 93 -19.65 6.18 6.95
N TYR A 94 -18.80 5.18 7.18
CA TYR A 94 -17.39 5.42 7.53
C TYR A 94 -16.59 5.92 6.31
N LEU A 95 -16.84 5.39 5.11
CA LEU A 95 -16.24 5.87 3.87
C LEU A 95 -16.64 7.32 3.56
N MET A 96 -17.94 7.65 3.78
CA MET A 96 -18.46 9.00 3.60
C MET A 96 -17.91 10.00 4.60
N ALA A 97 -17.38 9.56 5.74
CA ALA A 97 -16.72 10.40 6.72
C ALA A 97 -15.21 10.47 6.50
N SER A 98 -14.55 9.34 6.24
CA SER A 98 -13.09 9.27 6.15
C SER A 98 -12.53 9.96 4.91
N ALA A 99 -13.15 9.81 3.73
CA ALA A 99 -12.62 10.42 2.52
C ALA A 99 -12.71 11.97 2.52
N PRO A 100 -13.83 12.61 2.92
CA PRO A 100 -13.86 14.06 3.10
C PRO A 100 -12.90 14.55 4.19
N LEU A 101 -12.75 13.81 5.29
CA LEU A 101 -11.77 14.17 6.33
C LEU A 101 -10.35 14.19 5.75
N GLY A 102 -9.99 13.18 4.97
CA GLY A 102 -8.70 13.15 4.27
C GLY A 102 -8.56 14.30 3.27
N ALA A 103 -9.62 14.64 2.52
CA ALA A 103 -9.60 15.78 1.60
C ALA A 103 -9.37 17.11 2.35
N ILE A 104 -10.07 17.34 3.47
CA ILE A 104 -9.87 18.53 4.30
C ILE A 104 -8.43 18.57 4.82
N ALA A 105 -7.92 17.45 5.33
CA ALA A 105 -6.53 17.37 5.81
C ALA A 105 -5.52 17.69 4.69
N MET A 106 -5.74 17.20 3.47
CA MET A 106 -4.90 17.53 2.30
C MET A 106 -4.98 19.00 1.91
N LEU A 107 -6.17 19.62 2.01
CA LEU A 107 -6.31 21.09 1.81
C LEU A 107 -5.56 21.87 2.89
N CYS A 108 -5.56 21.38 4.13
CA CYS A 108 -4.77 21.97 5.21
C CYS A 108 -3.27 21.81 4.98
N VAL A 109 -2.82 20.68 4.39
CA VAL A 109 -1.43 20.53 3.92
C VAL A 109 -1.10 21.58 2.87
N ALA A 110 -1.97 21.80 1.89
CA ALA A 110 -1.78 22.83 0.87
C ALA A 110 -1.74 24.26 1.45
N ALA A 111 -2.47 24.48 2.55
CA ALA A 111 -2.52 25.77 3.26
C ALA A 111 -1.42 25.92 4.33
N ALA A 112 -0.60 24.90 4.58
CA ALA A 112 0.41 24.91 5.67
C ALA A 112 1.35 26.12 5.63
N PRO A 113 1.89 26.57 4.48
CA PRO A 113 2.73 27.77 4.42
C PRO A 113 2.00 29.05 4.87
N SER A 114 0.74 29.21 4.45
CA SER A 114 -0.09 30.37 4.83
C SER A 114 -0.45 30.33 6.31
N LEU A 115 -0.80 29.15 6.84
CA LEU A 115 -1.07 28.96 8.26
C LEU A 115 0.16 29.22 9.12
N ALA A 116 1.33 28.80 8.67
CA ALA A 116 2.62 29.07 9.33
C ALA A 116 2.91 30.57 9.38
N ALA A 117 2.72 31.30 8.28
CA ALA A 117 2.93 32.74 8.22
C ALA A 117 2.01 33.52 9.18
N VAL A 118 0.71 33.19 9.19
CA VAL A 118 -0.27 33.81 10.09
C VAL A 118 0.06 33.50 11.56
N THR A 119 0.38 32.23 11.86
CA THR A 119 0.73 31.82 13.24
C THR A 119 2.04 32.48 13.70
N HIS A 120 3.03 32.59 12.79
CA HIS A 120 4.28 33.30 13.09
C HIS A 120 4.02 34.78 13.45
N ALA A 121 3.19 35.44 12.66
CA ALA A 121 2.81 36.85 12.92
C ALA A 121 2.08 37.02 14.26
N LEU A 122 1.20 36.09 14.62
CA LEU A 122 0.46 36.12 15.89
C LEU A 122 1.34 35.84 17.11
N LEU A 123 2.32 34.94 17.00
CA LEU A 123 3.23 34.58 18.08
C LEU A 123 4.37 35.61 18.27
N GLY A 124 4.68 36.39 17.26
CA GLY A 124 5.75 37.39 17.29
C GLY A 124 7.10 36.83 17.74
N SER A 125 7.69 37.41 18.79
CA SER A 125 8.99 36.99 19.34
C SER A 125 8.99 35.60 19.97
N ARG A 126 7.83 35.01 20.25
CA ARG A 126 7.71 33.64 20.81
C ARG A 126 7.61 32.55 19.72
N SER A 127 7.61 32.94 18.46
CA SER A 127 7.52 32.00 17.36
C SER A 127 8.80 31.18 17.19
N PRO A 128 8.70 29.85 16.96
CA PRO A 128 9.87 29.02 16.63
C PRO A 128 10.40 29.27 15.22
N GLY A 129 9.78 30.17 14.47
CA GLY A 129 10.10 30.49 13.08
C GLY A 129 9.11 29.89 12.07
N PRO A 130 9.00 30.53 10.88
CA PRO A 130 7.99 30.15 9.89
C PRO A 130 8.22 28.73 9.35
N GLN A 131 9.46 28.32 9.11
CA GLN A 131 9.77 26.96 8.62
C GLN A 131 9.41 25.87 9.64
N ALA A 132 9.69 26.08 10.93
CA ALA A 132 9.34 25.13 11.98
C ALA A 132 7.82 24.97 12.11
N LEU A 133 7.06 26.06 11.98
CA LEU A 133 5.60 26.04 11.99
C LEU A 133 5.03 25.35 10.75
N GLU A 134 5.59 25.62 9.57
CA GLU A 134 5.19 24.96 8.34
C GLU A 134 5.38 23.45 8.43
N MET A 135 6.55 23.01 8.91
CA MET A 135 6.83 21.59 9.14
C MET A 135 5.85 20.98 10.16
N ALA A 136 5.55 21.68 11.26
CA ALA A 136 4.62 21.21 12.28
C ALA A 136 3.21 21.05 11.71
N PHE A 137 2.70 22.01 10.94
CA PHE A 137 1.41 21.93 10.27
C PHE A 137 1.38 20.82 9.23
N PHE A 138 2.44 20.69 8.42
CA PHE A 138 2.56 19.59 7.48
C PHE A 138 2.50 18.24 8.22
N CYS A 139 3.31 18.02 9.24
CA CYS A 139 3.33 16.78 10.02
C CYS A 139 1.93 16.44 10.58
N LEU A 140 1.26 17.42 11.16
CA LEU A 140 -0.07 17.23 11.73
C LEU A 140 -1.10 16.82 10.66
N PHE A 141 -1.22 17.64 9.62
CA PHE A 141 -2.26 17.43 8.60
C PHE A 141 -1.95 16.24 7.69
N TRP A 142 -0.68 15.97 7.38
CA TRP A 142 -0.27 14.78 6.67
C TRP A 142 -0.60 13.49 7.45
N THR A 143 -0.36 13.49 8.76
CA THR A 143 -0.72 12.34 9.61
C THR A 143 -2.23 12.10 9.64
N VAL A 144 -3.04 13.17 9.73
CA VAL A 144 -4.51 13.06 9.65
C VAL A 144 -4.95 12.57 8.28
N PHE A 145 -4.35 13.08 7.20
CA PHE A 145 -4.61 12.61 5.84
C PHE A 145 -4.31 11.12 5.69
N GLU A 146 -3.14 10.67 6.13
CA GLU A 146 -2.75 9.25 6.05
C GLU A 146 -3.69 8.35 6.86
N ALA A 147 -4.08 8.76 8.06
CA ALA A 147 -5.03 8.04 8.90
C ALA A 147 -6.40 7.88 8.21
N ALA A 148 -6.91 8.97 7.64
CA ALA A 148 -8.18 8.98 6.89
C ALA A 148 -8.08 8.14 5.62
N ALA A 149 -6.97 8.26 4.88
CA ALA A 149 -6.74 7.55 3.63
C ALA A 149 -6.62 6.03 3.84
N MET A 150 -5.83 5.59 4.83
CA MET A 150 -5.69 4.16 5.16
C MET A 150 -7.01 3.56 5.63
N THR A 151 -7.78 4.30 6.43
CA THR A 151 -9.13 3.92 6.83
C THR A 151 -10.03 3.73 5.60
N THR A 152 -9.98 4.67 4.66
CA THR A 152 -10.76 4.62 3.42
C THR A 152 -10.39 3.41 2.57
N VAL A 153 -9.09 3.16 2.35
CA VAL A 153 -8.60 2.00 1.57
C VAL A 153 -9.06 0.67 2.19
N ALA A 154 -8.90 0.52 3.50
CA ALA A 154 -9.30 -0.71 4.20
C ALA A 154 -10.81 -0.97 4.12
N LEU A 155 -11.62 0.07 4.33
CA LEU A 155 -13.08 -0.02 4.25
C LEU A 155 -13.57 -0.23 2.82
N PHE A 156 -12.93 0.40 1.83
CA PHE A 156 -13.25 0.20 0.41
C PHE A 156 -12.95 -1.23 -0.03
N SER A 157 -11.78 -1.77 0.30
CA SER A 157 -11.43 -3.16 0.02
C SER A 157 -12.44 -4.13 0.64
N GLY A 158 -12.86 -3.86 1.88
CA GLY A 158 -13.92 -4.61 2.53
C GLY A 158 -15.28 -4.46 1.84
N LEU A 159 -15.66 -3.25 1.39
CA LEU A 159 -16.88 -3.02 0.63
C LEU A 159 -16.88 -3.81 -0.68
N VAL A 160 -15.78 -3.75 -1.44
CA VAL A 160 -15.62 -4.54 -2.68
C VAL A 160 -15.83 -6.03 -2.42
N ASN A 161 -15.21 -6.57 -1.37
CA ASN A 161 -15.38 -7.98 -1.00
C ASN A 161 -16.83 -8.34 -0.62
N ASP A 162 -17.57 -7.40 -0.03
CA ASP A 162 -18.95 -7.62 0.41
C ASP A 162 -19.97 -7.59 -0.74
N ILE A 163 -19.74 -6.77 -1.77
CA ILE A 163 -20.74 -6.48 -2.81
C ILE A 163 -20.42 -7.08 -4.18
N VAL A 164 -19.15 -7.46 -4.43
CA VAL A 164 -18.73 -8.08 -5.68
C VAL A 164 -18.96 -9.61 -5.60
N PRO A 165 -19.59 -10.24 -6.61
CA PRO A 165 -19.71 -11.69 -6.66
C PRO A 165 -18.35 -12.38 -6.61
N HIS A 166 -18.17 -13.38 -5.72
CA HIS A 166 -16.88 -14.02 -5.44
C HIS A 166 -16.19 -14.57 -6.71
N GLY A 167 -16.95 -15.09 -7.66
CA GLY A 167 -16.40 -15.60 -8.93
C GLY A 167 -15.86 -14.51 -9.87
N LEU A 168 -16.07 -13.23 -9.56
CA LEU A 168 -15.64 -12.08 -10.37
C LEU A 168 -14.61 -11.19 -9.68
N ILE A 169 -14.32 -11.39 -8.40
CA ILE A 169 -13.40 -10.55 -7.62
C ILE A 169 -12.03 -10.41 -8.30
N GLY A 170 -11.47 -11.50 -8.80
CA GLY A 170 -10.18 -11.47 -9.50
C GLY A 170 -10.18 -10.57 -10.73
N ARG A 171 -11.27 -10.58 -11.51
CA ARG A 171 -11.41 -9.71 -12.69
C ARG A 171 -11.57 -8.24 -12.29
N PHE A 172 -12.30 -7.96 -11.22
CA PHE A 172 -12.44 -6.61 -10.66
C PHE A 172 -11.07 -6.07 -10.21
N LEU A 173 -10.33 -6.84 -9.43
CA LEU A 173 -9.00 -6.44 -8.96
C LEU A 173 -8.02 -6.21 -10.11
N ALA A 174 -8.12 -6.99 -11.21
CA ALA A 174 -7.33 -6.76 -12.41
C ALA A 174 -7.65 -5.42 -13.07
N VAL A 175 -8.94 -5.06 -13.18
CA VAL A 175 -9.38 -3.77 -13.73
C VAL A 175 -8.93 -2.62 -12.82
N PHE A 176 -9.06 -2.75 -11.49
CA PHE A 176 -8.57 -1.76 -10.52
C PHE A 176 -7.07 -1.53 -10.69
N ARG A 177 -6.30 -2.60 -10.84
CA ARG A 177 -4.86 -2.48 -11.10
C ARG A 177 -4.54 -1.71 -12.38
N ILE A 178 -5.30 -1.93 -13.45
CA ILE A 178 -5.14 -1.18 -14.72
C ILE A 178 -5.41 0.31 -14.48
N VAL A 179 -6.49 0.65 -13.77
CA VAL A 179 -6.80 2.05 -13.43
C VAL A 179 -5.69 2.66 -12.58
N GLY A 180 -5.24 1.97 -11.53
CA GLY A 180 -4.17 2.45 -10.65
C GLY A 180 -2.86 2.71 -11.40
N LEU A 181 -2.48 1.83 -12.32
CA LEU A 181 -1.28 2.01 -13.15
C LEU A 181 -1.48 3.10 -14.20
N GLY A 182 -2.67 3.21 -14.79
CA GLY A 182 -3.02 4.33 -15.70
C GLY A 182 -2.91 5.69 -15.01
N VAL A 183 -3.42 5.81 -13.79
CA VAL A 183 -3.28 7.02 -12.95
C VAL A 183 -1.81 7.32 -12.64
N ALA A 184 -1.00 6.29 -12.36
CA ALA A 184 0.42 6.46 -12.12
C ALA A 184 1.16 6.94 -13.37
N ILE A 185 0.86 6.38 -14.54
CA ILE A 185 1.44 6.79 -15.82
C ILE A 185 1.06 8.24 -16.13
N ALA A 186 -0.23 8.58 -16.04
CA ALA A 186 -0.71 9.94 -16.30
C ALA A 186 -0.04 10.97 -15.38
N PHE A 187 0.11 10.66 -14.09
CA PHE A 187 0.81 11.51 -13.14
C PHE A 187 2.27 11.72 -13.54
N ASN A 188 3.00 10.64 -13.75
CA ASN A 188 4.43 10.70 -14.01
C ASN A 188 4.76 11.37 -15.36
N MET A 189 3.92 11.18 -16.38
CA MET A 189 4.14 11.80 -17.70
C MET A 189 3.79 13.29 -17.74
N SER A 190 2.72 13.71 -17.03
CA SER A 190 2.13 15.03 -17.28
C SER A 190 2.16 15.96 -16.07
N LEU A 191 2.08 15.43 -14.85
CA LEU A 191 1.85 16.23 -13.65
C LEU A 191 3.06 16.32 -12.74
N PHE A 192 3.93 15.31 -12.70
CA PHE A 192 5.06 15.27 -11.79
C PHE A 192 6.05 16.43 -12.02
N ALA A 193 6.30 16.82 -13.27
CA ALA A 193 7.13 17.97 -13.62
C ALA A 193 6.55 19.30 -13.12
N LEU A 194 5.22 19.39 -12.94
CA LEU A 194 4.54 20.58 -12.46
C LEU A 194 4.62 20.74 -10.93
N ALA A 195 5.15 19.76 -10.21
CA ALA A 195 5.21 19.77 -8.75
C ALA A 195 6.02 20.94 -8.17
N ASP A 196 6.96 21.49 -8.94
CA ASP A 196 7.76 22.67 -8.52
C ASP A 196 7.02 23.99 -8.71
N THR A 197 6.14 24.09 -9.71
CA THR A 197 5.50 25.35 -10.11
C THR A 197 4.03 25.44 -9.73
N ARG A 198 3.35 24.28 -9.60
CA ARG A 198 1.91 24.18 -9.36
C ARG A 198 1.57 23.22 -8.22
N LEU A 199 2.36 23.29 -7.15
CA LEU A 199 2.21 22.38 -6.01
C LEU A 199 0.83 22.48 -5.37
N PHE A 200 0.31 23.70 -5.19
CA PHE A 200 -1.01 23.94 -4.59
C PHE A 200 -2.12 23.28 -5.42
N GLU A 201 -2.10 23.45 -6.75
CA GLU A 201 -3.11 22.86 -7.63
C GLU A 201 -3.07 21.33 -7.63
N LEU A 202 -1.88 20.74 -7.49
CA LEU A 202 -1.74 19.29 -7.40
C LEU A 202 -2.28 18.75 -6.06
N LEU A 203 -2.00 19.41 -4.93
CA LEU A 203 -2.56 19.07 -3.63
C LEU A 203 -4.09 19.24 -3.62
N LEU A 204 -4.59 20.31 -4.23
CA LEU A 204 -6.03 20.56 -4.43
C LEU A 204 -6.67 19.44 -5.28
N ALA A 205 -6.01 19.02 -6.37
CA ALA A 205 -6.51 17.95 -7.22
C ALA A 205 -6.58 16.62 -6.46
N ILE A 206 -5.56 16.28 -5.66
CA ILE A 206 -5.59 15.10 -4.78
C ILE A 206 -6.78 15.19 -3.82
N ALA A 207 -6.95 16.33 -3.13
CA ALA A 207 -8.03 16.54 -2.18
C ALA A 207 -9.41 16.37 -2.84
N LEU A 208 -9.64 17.00 -3.98
CA LEU A 208 -10.92 16.96 -4.68
C LEU A 208 -11.22 15.57 -5.24
N VAL A 209 -10.26 14.95 -5.94
CA VAL A 209 -10.48 13.64 -6.55
C VAL A 209 -10.70 12.57 -5.48
N PHE A 210 -9.85 12.51 -4.47
CA PHE A 210 -10.00 11.56 -3.35
C PHE A 210 -11.26 11.84 -2.53
N GLY A 211 -11.51 13.11 -2.18
CA GLY A 211 -12.61 13.51 -1.32
C GLY A 211 -13.99 13.41 -1.94
N LEU A 212 -14.11 13.51 -3.27
CA LEU A 212 -15.40 13.45 -3.97
C LEU A 212 -15.70 12.07 -4.54
N SER A 213 -14.69 11.36 -5.08
CA SER A 213 -14.92 10.07 -5.75
C SER A 213 -15.52 9.02 -4.82
N ILE A 214 -15.03 8.93 -3.58
CA ILE A 214 -15.50 7.96 -2.59
C ILE A 214 -16.95 8.25 -2.14
N PRO A 215 -17.32 9.47 -1.71
CA PRO A 215 -18.71 9.79 -1.41
C PRO A 215 -19.66 9.60 -2.60
N VAL A 216 -19.28 10.02 -3.81
CA VAL A 216 -20.09 9.83 -5.02
C VAL A 216 -20.32 8.34 -5.26
N MET A 217 -19.28 7.51 -5.23
CA MET A 217 -19.40 6.06 -5.30
C MET A 217 -20.34 5.52 -4.20
N CYS A 218 -20.17 5.96 -2.95
CA CYS A 218 -21.00 5.52 -1.84
C CYS A 218 -22.50 5.89 -1.99
N LEU A 219 -22.82 6.99 -2.64
CA LEU A 219 -24.22 7.36 -2.92
C LEU A 219 -24.88 6.43 -3.94
N MET A 220 -24.10 5.95 -4.92
CA MET A 220 -24.61 5.15 -6.04
C MET A 220 -24.58 3.64 -5.78
N VAL A 221 -23.69 3.17 -4.91
CA VAL A 221 -23.55 1.74 -4.58
C VAL A 221 -24.41 1.39 -3.37
N ARG A 222 -25.04 0.21 -3.39
CA ARG A 222 -25.83 -0.30 -2.27
C ARG A 222 -25.13 -1.49 -1.62
N GLU A 223 -25.12 -1.51 -0.29
CA GLU A 223 -24.71 -2.69 0.48
C GLU A 223 -25.86 -3.66 0.69
N GLY A 224 -25.54 -4.95 0.83
CA GLY A 224 -26.50 -6.00 1.18
C GLY A 224 -26.96 -5.89 2.63
N ARG A 225 -27.92 -6.77 2.99
CA ARG A 225 -28.33 -6.93 4.40
C ARG A 225 -27.41 -7.93 5.08
N TYR A 226 -26.96 -7.57 6.27
CA TYR A 226 -26.07 -8.41 7.08
C TYR A 226 -26.83 -8.96 8.29
N PRO A 227 -26.54 -10.18 8.75
CA PRO A 227 -27.09 -10.72 9.98
C PRO A 227 -26.72 -9.83 11.18
N THR A 228 -27.52 -9.92 12.23
CA THR A 228 -27.21 -9.21 13.49
C THR A 228 -25.83 -9.63 14.00
N PRO A 229 -25.00 -8.68 14.48
CA PRO A 229 -23.74 -9.03 15.11
C PRO A 229 -23.98 -9.97 16.28
N GLY A 230 -23.14 -11.01 16.39
CA GLY A 230 -23.18 -11.86 17.58
C GLY A 230 -22.98 -11.03 18.86
N PRO A 231 -23.42 -11.55 20.04
CA PRO A 231 -23.25 -10.89 21.31
C PRO A 231 -21.79 -10.52 21.52
N LEU A 232 -21.55 -9.36 22.11
CA LEU A 232 -20.22 -9.01 22.60
C LEU A 232 -19.84 -10.08 23.62
N LEU A 233 -18.68 -10.71 23.46
CA LEU A 233 -18.02 -11.34 24.58
C LEU A 233 -18.00 -10.30 25.71
N GLU A 234 -18.49 -10.66 26.89
CA GLU A 234 -18.66 -9.76 28.03
C GLU A 234 -17.43 -8.88 28.26
N PRO A 235 -17.59 -7.58 28.63
CA PRO A 235 -16.46 -6.73 28.98
C PRO A 235 -15.79 -7.27 30.24
N GLY A 236 -14.79 -8.11 30.11
CA GLY A 236 -14.08 -8.78 31.20
C GLY A 236 -13.65 -10.21 30.86
N ALA A 237 -14.30 -10.88 29.92
CA ALA A 237 -13.95 -12.25 29.49
C ALA A 237 -13.04 -12.30 28.25
N ALA A 238 -12.85 -11.20 27.52
CA ALA A 238 -11.91 -11.16 26.41
C ALA A 238 -10.53 -10.76 26.92
N PRO A 239 -9.49 -11.59 26.75
CA PRO A 239 -8.12 -11.16 26.95
C PRO A 239 -7.89 -9.88 26.13
N GLY A 240 -7.20 -8.90 26.70
CA GLY A 240 -6.97 -7.60 26.07
C GLY A 240 -6.55 -7.80 24.60
N ARG A 241 -6.98 -6.93 23.69
CA ARG A 241 -6.74 -7.06 22.23
C ARG A 241 -5.28 -7.37 21.89
N LEU A 242 -4.35 -6.84 22.68
CA LEU A 242 -2.91 -7.09 22.57
C LEU A 242 -2.58 -8.54 22.93
N LEU A 243 -3.21 -9.09 23.95
CA LEU A 243 -3.02 -10.47 24.37
C LEU A 243 -3.61 -11.44 23.36
N LEU A 244 -4.75 -11.09 22.75
CA LEU A 244 -5.37 -11.88 21.68
C LEU A 244 -4.49 -11.89 20.42
N ALA A 245 -3.96 -10.73 20.01
CA ALA A 245 -3.02 -10.62 18.89
C ALA A 245 -1.72 -11.39 19.19
N ARG A 246 -1.20 -11.29 20.41
CA ARG A 246 -0.01 -12.03 20.86
C ARG A 246 -0.24 -13.54 20.85
N THR A 247 -1.38 -14.03 21.35
CA THR A 247 -1.70 -15.46 21.34
C THR A 247 -1.94 -15.97 19.93
N GLN A 248 -2.59 -15.21 19.06
CA GLN A 248 -2.75 -15.55 17.64
C GLN A 248 -1.42 -15.63 16.92
N LEU A 249 -0.55 -14.61 17.09
CA LEU A 249 0.80 -14.63 16.54
C LEU A 249 1.60 -15.83 17.07
N ALA A 250 1.60 -16.08 18.38
CA ALA A 250 2.32 -17.19 18.98
C ALA A 250 1.85 -18.54 18.42
N GLN A 251 0.55 -18.73 18.23
CA GLN A 251 -0.02 -19.95 17.65
C GLN A 251 0.34 -20.09 16.16
N CYS A 252 0.30 -19.00 15.37
CA CYS A 252 0.73 -19.03 13.97
C CYS A 252 2.24 -19.26 13.83
N CYS A 253 3.04 -18.77 14.79
CA CYS A 253 4.50 -18.94 14.82
C CYS A 253 4.96 -20.28 15.39
N ALA A 254 4.06 -21.12 15.90
CA ALA A 254 4.40 -22.45 16.43
C ALA A 254 4.93 -23.39 15.32
N GLU A 255 4.47 -23.22 14.09
CA GLU A 255 4.91 -24.03 12.96
C GLU A 255 6.11 -23.38 12.25
N ARG A 256 7.21 -24.11 12.14
CA ARG A 256 8.47 -23.64 11.54
C ARG A 256 8.29 -23.18 10.08
N ARG A 257 7.39 -23.79 9.31
CA ARG A 257 7.10 -23.40 7.93
C ARG A 257 6.45 -22.03 7.88
N THR A 258 5.51 -21.76 8.76
CA THR A 258 4.83 -20.46 8.87
C THR A 258 5.80 -19.36 9.28
N LEU A 259 6.77 -19.63 10.14
CA LEU A 259 7.83 -18.67 10.49
C LEU A 259 8.64 -18.27 9.25
N TRP A 260 9.06 -19.23 8.42
CA TRP A 260 9.75 -18.92 7.18
C TRP A 260 8.88 -18.14 6.19
N ALA A 261 7.58 -18.46 6.13
CA ALA A 261 6.64 -17.71 5.29
C ALA A 261 6.49 -16.26 5.77
N PHE A 262 6.30 -16.03 7.06
CA PHE A 262 6.23 -14.68 7.62
C PHE A 262 7.52 -13.91 7.42
N ALA A 263 8.68 -14.51 7.68
CA ALA A 263 9.98 -13.90 7.42
C ALA A 263 10.16 -13.54 5.94
N ALA A 264 9.75 -14.41 5.02
CA ALA A 264 9.81 -14.12 3.58
C ALA A 264 8.91 -12.91 3.20
N PHE A 265 7.69 -12.83 3.73
CA PHE A 265 6.80 -11.68 3.47
C PHE A 265 7.32 -10.39 4.10
N MET A 266 7.83 -10.43 5.32
CA MET A 266 8.46 -9.29 5.99
C MET A 266 9.65 -8.75 5.19
N LEU A 267 10.59 -9.63 4.86
CA LEU A 267 11.80 -9.26 4.13
C LEU A 267 11.48 -8.77 2.72
N ALA A 268 10.50 -9.36 2.03
CA ALA A 268 10.06 -8.88 0.74
C ALA A 268 9.46 -7.46 0.81
N ALA A 269 8.66 -7.17 1.83
CA ALA A 269 8.08 -5.83 2.00
C ALA A 269 9.17 -4.76 2.20
N VAL A 270 10.16 -5.03 3.04
CA VAL A 270 11.25 -4.07 3.31
C VAL A 270 12.32 -4.05 2.22
N THR A 271 12.36 -5.02 1.33
CA THR A 271 13.29 -5.04 0.19
C THR A 271 13.06 -3.86 -0.75
N PHE A 272 11.81 -3.57 -1.08
CA PHE A 272 11.45 -2.54 -2.07
C PHE A 272 11.23 -1.16 -1.43
N GLY A 273 10.83 -1.11 -0.15
CA GLY A 273 10.46 0.11 0.56
C GLY A 273 11.51 1.22 0.53
N PRO A 274 12.75 0.96 0.94
CA PRO A 274 13.82 1.94 0.98
C PRO A 274 14.05 2.67 -0.33
N PHE A 275 14.26 1.94 -1.40
CA PHE A 275 14.51 2.52 -2.71
C PHE A 275 13.27 3.21 -3.28
N ASN A 276 12.08 2.65 -3.11
CA ASN A 276 10.84 3.31 -3.53
C ASN A 276 10.64 4.67 -2.86
N THR A 277 11.00 4.80 -1.58
CA THR A 277 10.85 6.05 -0.82
C THR A 277 11.85 7.12 -1.26
N PHE A 278 13.10 6.74 -1.52
CA PHE A 278 14.20 7.68 -1.76
C PHE A 278 14.69 7.74 -3.21
N SER A 279 14.18 6.91 -4.13
CA SER A 279 14.61 6.88 -5.53
C SER A 279 14.44 8.22 -6.25
N GLN A 280 13.40 8.99 -5.89
CA GLN A 280 13.20 10.35 -6.42
C GLN A 280 14.31 11.29 -5.95
N ASN A 281 14.68 11.26 -4.67
CA ASN A 281 15.77 12.08 -4.13
C ASN A 281 17.10 11.68 -4.78
N TYR A 282 17.36 10.38 -4.89
CA TYR A 282 18.56 9.86 -5.53
C TYR A 282 18.68 10.31 -7.00
N ALA A 283 17.58 10.25 -7.75
CA ALA A 283 17.54 10.74 -9.13
C ALA A 283 17.88 12.23 -9.23
N LEU A 284 17.27 13.06 -8.35
CA LEU A 284 17.48 14.50 -8.34
C LEU A 284 18.92 14.87 -7.90
N ASP A 285 19.47 14.14 -6.94
CA ASP A 285 20.85 14.30 -6.47
C ASP A 285 21.87 14.01 -7.58
N LEU A 286 21.59 13.01 -8.43
CA LEU A 286 22.39 12.72 -9.62
C LEU A 286 22.19 13.75 -10.77
N GLY A 287 21.27 14.72 -10.62
CA GLY A 287 20.99 15.73 -11.63
C GLY A 287 19.91 15.35 -12.64
N LEU A 288 19.13 14.27 -12.40
CA LEU A 288 18.03 13.90 -13.28
C LEU A 288 16.81 14.79 -13.02
N GLY A 289 16.29 15.44 -14.07
CA GLY A 289 15.11 16.30 -13.94
C GLY A 289 13.82 15.52 -13.64
N LYS A 290 12.85 16.16 -12.95
CA LYS A 290 11.55 15.53 -12.61
C LYS A 290 10.77 15.07 -13.83
N ALA A 291 10.78 15.85 -14.92
CA ALA A 291 10.10 15.47 -16.17
C ALA A 291 10.68 14.19 -16.77
N GLU A 292 11.99 14.08 -16.76
CA GLU A 292 12.70 12.91 -17.28
C GLU A 292 12.50 11.69 -16.38
N LEU A 293 12.59 11.84 -15.05
CA LEU A 293 12.29 10.78 -14.09
C LEU A 293 10.84 10.30 -14.26
N GLY A 294 9.90 11.23 -14.45
CA GLY A 294 8.50 10.92 -14.69
C GLY A 294 8.29 10.09 -15.97
N ALA A 295 8.90 10.51 -17.09
CA ALA A 295 8.83 9.76 -18.35
C ALA A 295 9.46 8.37 -18.22
N LEU A 296 10.59 8.26 -17.52
CA LEU A 296 11.26 7.00 -17.24
C LEU A 296 10.37 6.05 -16.42
N THR A 297 9.76 6.56 -15.35
CA THR A 297 8.84 5.82 -14.49
C THR A 297 7.60 5.34 -15.27
N ALA A 298 7.00 6.23 -16.07
CA ALA A 298 5.83 5.91 -16.87
C ALA A 298 6.12 4.81 -17.90
N SER A 299 7.28 4.89 -18.60
CA SER A 299 7.69 3.87 -19.55
C SER A 299 7.94 2.51 -18.87
N ALA A 300 8.58 2.51 -17.71
CA ALA A 300 8.82 1.31 -16.92
C ALA A 300 7.49 0.66 -16.43
N TYR A 301 6.51 1.46 -16.03
CA TYR A 301 5.17 0.95 -15.68
C TYR A 301 4.44 0.37 -16.90
N ALA A 302 4.55 1.00 -18.09
CA ALA A 302 3.94 0.45 -19.30
C ALA A 302 4.52 -0.94 -19.65
N VAL A 303 5.84 -1.10 -19.55
CA VAL A 303 6.50 -2.41 -19.72
C VAL A 303 6.08 -3.41 -18.66
N SER A 304 5.96 -2.97 -17.38
CA SER A 304 5.52 -3.81 -16.28
C SER A 304 4.09 -4.32 -16.47
N ILE A 305 3.18 -3.47 -17.01
CA ILE A 305 1.80 -3.87 -17.35
C ILE A 305 1.80 -4.94 -18.43
N ALA A 306 2.54 -4.72 -19.52
CA ALA A 306 2.63 -5.67 -20.64
C ALA A 306 3.17 -7.03 -20.18
N GLY A 307 4.20 -7.00 -19.30
CA GLY A 307 4.81 -8.22 -18.74
C GLY A 307 3.94 -8.95 -17.71
N ALA A 308 2.99 -8.26 -17.07
CA ALA A 308 2.23 -8.82 -15.96
C ALA A 308 1.40 -10.07 -16.34
N PHE A 309 0.84 -10.11 -17.57
CA PHE A 309 0.10 -11.28 -18.07
C PHE A 309 1.01 -12.51 -18.22
N GLY A 310 2.21 -12.34 -18.80
CA GLY A 310 3.17 -13.42 -18.94
C GLY A 310 3.67 -13.94 -17.60
N ILE A 311 3.98 -13.04 -16.66
CA ILE A 311 4.41 -13.38 -15.29
C ILE A 311 3.29 -14.09 -14.53
N GLY A 312 2.03 -13.63 -14.64
CA GLY A 312 0.88 -14.29 -14.04
C GLY A 312 0.70 -15.72 -14.56
N TRP A 313 0.75 -15.90 -15.88
CA TRP A 313 0.67 -17.23 -16.50
C TRP A 313 1.82 -18.16 -16.05
N LEU A 314 3.05 -17.64 -15.96
CA LEU A 314 4.19 -18.40 -15.44
C LEU A 314 4.02 -18.78 -13.96
N ALA A 315 3.46 -17.87 -13.15
CA ALA A 315 3.17 -18.13 -11.74
C ALA A 315 2.11 -19.21 -11.57
N ASP A 316 1.07 -19.24 -12.41
CA ASP A 316 0.06 -20.31 -12.42
C ASP A 316 0.67 -21.66 -12.83
N ARG A 317 1.58 -21.67 -13.82
CA ARG A 317 2.19 -22.88 -14.33
C ARG A 317 3.26 -23.48 -13.41
N PHE A 318 4.15 -22.67 -12.87
CA PHE A 318 5.31 -23.13 -12.08
C PHE A 318 5.11 -23.01 -10.57
N GLY A 319 4.02 -22.39 -10.15
CA GLY A 319 3.69 -22.09 -8.77
C GLY A 319 4.20 -20.72 -8.31
N PRO A 320 3.38 -20.00 -7.50
CA PRO A 320 3.63 -18.61 -7.12
C PRO A 320 4.93 -18.45 -6.30
N LEU A 321 5.24 -19.38 -5.40
CA LEU A 321 6.47 -19.33 -4.60
C LEU A 321 7.75 -19.46 -5.45
N ARG A 322 7.78 -20.39 -6.42
CA ARG A 322 8.94 -20.57 -7.31
C ARG A 322 9.14 -19.34 -8.19
N MET A 323 8.05 -18.82 -8.77
CA MET A 323 8.12 -17.66 -9.64
C MET A 323 8.52 -16.39 -8.87
N ALA A 324 7.95 -16.17 -7.69
CA ALA A 324 8.35 -15.07 -6.82
C ALA A 324 9.82 -15.18 -6.38
N SER A 325 10.31 -16.39 -6.07
CA SER A 325 11.73 -16.62 -5.75
C SER A 325 12.64 -16.28 -6.93
N ALA A 326 12.26 -16.64 -8.16
CA ALA A 326 13.03 -16.30 -9.35
C ALA A 326 13.08 -14.77 -9.57
N MET A 327 11.95 -14.08 -9.41
CA MET A 327 11.91 -12.61 -9.52
C MET A 327 12.70 -11.92 -8.39
N MET A 328 12.67 -12.46 -7.17
CA MET A 328 13.46 -11.94 -6.05
C MET A 328 14.98 -12.15 -6.29
N ALA A 329 15.38 -13.30 -6.86
CA ALA A 329 16.77 -13.55 -7.23
C ALA A 329 17.26 -12.55 -8.28
N LEU A 330 16.47 -12.33 -9.34
CA LEU A 330 16.76 -11.32 -10.35
C LEU A 330 16.85 -9.92 -9.73
N TYR A 331 15.93 -9.60 -8.82
CA TYR A 331 15.95 -8.31 -8.13
C TYR A 331 17.17 -8.15 -7.22
N CYS A 332 17.61 -9.21 -6.54
CA CYS A 332 18.84 -9.19 -5.74
C CYS A 332 20.07 -8.81 -6.59
N LEU A 333 20.17 -9.36 -7.81
CA LEU A 333 21.24 -9.00 -8.75
C LEU A 333 21.14 -7.53 -9.18
N ILE A 334 19.93 -7.03 -9.46
CA ILE A 334 19.70 -5.63 -9.82
C ILE A 334 20.07 -4.70 -8.67
N ALA A 335 19.64 -4.99 -7.45
CA ALA A 335 19.92 -4.17 -6.28
C ALA A 335 21.43 -4.15 -5.94
N LEU A 336 22.09 -5.30 -6.01
CA LEU A 336 23.53 -5.42 -5.81
C LEU A 336 24.30 -4.68 -6.91
N GLY A 337 23.93 -4.89 -8.18
CA GLY A 337 24.52 -4.18 -9.32
C GLY A 337 24.31 -2.67 -9.22
N GLY A 338 23.09 -2.25 -8.85
CA GLY A 338 22.79 -0.83 -8.64
C GLY A 338 23.62 -0.20 -7.52
N TRP A 339 23.79 -0.90 -6.40
CA TRP A 339 24.66 -0.42 -5.31
C TRP A 339 26.12 -0.24 -5.76
N LEU A 340 26.66 -1.18 -6.55
CA LEU A 340 28.05 -1.19 -6.95
C LEU A 340 28.36 -0.31 -8.17
N LEU A 341 27.41 -0.19 -9.13
CA LEU A 341 27.69 0.35 -10.47
C LEU A 341 26.96 1.67 -10.75
N VAL A 342 26.07 2.16 -9.86
CA VAL A 342 25.46 3.47 -10.07
C VAL A 342 26.42 4.57 -9.66
N ASP A 343 27.01 5.21 -10.67
CA ASP A 343 27.98 6.32 -10.56
C ASP A 343 27.48 7.62 -11.20
N GLY A 344 26.35 7.58 -11.91
CA GLY A 344 25.78 8.74 -12.60
C GLY A 344 24.39 8.48 -13.18
N VAL A 345 23.88 9.47 -13.91
CA VAL A 345 22.52 9.45 -14.48
C VAL A 345 22.26 8.25 -15.40
N ALA A 346 23.24 7.89 -16.25
CA ALA A 346 23.06 6.83 -17.24
C ALA A 346 22.91 5.45 -16.58
N SER A 347 23.78 5.12 -15.62
CA SER A 347 23.70 3.88 -14.85
C SER A 347 22.44 3.86 -13.97
N PHE A 348 22.10 4.99 -13.32
CA PHE A 348 20.86 5.11 -12.54
C PHE A 348 19.61 4.78 -13.37
N ARG A 349 19.48 5.33 -14.60
CA ARG A 349 18.34 5.04 -15.49
C ARG A 349 18.16 3.55 -15.73
N CYS A 350 19.25 2.83 -16.02
CA CYS A 350 19.19 1.39 -16.28
C CYS A 350 18.71 0.61 -15.05
N PHE A 351 19.32 0.86 -13.87
CA PHE A 351 18.96 0.15 -12.65
C PHE A 351 17.58 0.55 -12.12
N TYR A 352 17.17 1.81 -12.29
CA TYR A 352 15.83 2.28 -11.91
C TYR A 352 14.72 1.61 -12.74
N VAL A 353 14.87 1.56 -14.06
CA VAL A 353 13.91 0.87 -14.95
C VAL A 353 13.85 -0.62 -14.60
N ALA A 354 14.99 -1.26 -14.43
CA ALA A 354 15.06 -2.66 -14.04
C ALA A 354 14.38 -2.91 -12.69
N HIS A 355 14.60 -2.01 -11.70
CA HIS A 355 13.91 -2.05 -10.40
C HIS A 355 12.38 -2.00 -10.57
N VAL A 356 11.84 -1.03 -11.30
CA VAL A 356 10.40 -0.84 -11.47
C VAL A 356 9.76 -2.06 -12.17
N ILE A 357 10.39 -2.57 -13.21
CA ILE A 357 9.88 -3.72 -13.98
C ILE A 357 9.91 -4.99 -13.12
N VAL A 358 11.05 -5.30 -12.48
CA VAL A 358 11.23 -6.56 -11.75
C VAL A 358 10.48 -6.55 -10.43
N SER A 359 10.38 -5.40 -9.73
CA SER A 359 9.51 -5.27 -8.56
C SER A 359 8.03 -5.51 -8.92
N GLY A 360 7.56 -4.94 -10.04
CA GLY A 360 6.22 -5.20 -10.56
C GLY A 360 5.98 -6.67 -10.90
N ALA A 361 6.95 -7.33 -11.52
CA ALA A 361 6.93 -8.75 -11.82
C ALA A 361 6.89 -9.60 -10.52
N TYR A 362 7.69 -9.23 -9.52
CA TYR A 362 7.66 -9.88 -8.21
C TYR A 362 6.27 -9.79 -7.56
N PHE A 363 5.69 -8.59 -7.46
CA PHE A 363 4.38 -8.41 -6.85
C PHE A 363 3.28 -9.16 -7.60
N THR A 364 3.39 -9.29 -8.93
CA THR A 364 2.46 -10.09 -9.74
C THR A 364 2.58 -11.58 -9.41
N ALA A 365 3.81 -12.12 -9.36
CA ALA A 365 4.06 -13.52 -9.02
C ALA A 365 3.70 -13.84 -7.57
N ALA A 366 3.97 -12.91 -6.64
CA ALA A 366 3.76 -13.10 -5.21
C ALA A 366 2.29 -12.93 -4.77
N ALA A 367 1.42 -12.38 -5.61
CA ALA A 367 0.02 -12.09 -5.25
C ALA A 367 -0.75 -13.33 -4.75
N ALA A 368 -0.47 -14.51 -5.32
CA ALA A 368 -1.09 -15.77 -4.92
C ALA A 368 -0.33 -16.53 -3.82
N MET A 369 0.84 -16.05 -3.38
CA MET A 369 1.65 -16.75 -2.37
C MET A 369 0.92 -16.97 -1.05
N PRO A 370 0.17 -16.01 -0.47
CA PRO A 370 -0.56 -16.26 0.77
C PRO A 370 -1.55 -17.41 0.64
N MET A 371 -2.26 -17.50 -0.49
CA MET A 371 -3.22 -18.57 -0.76
C MET A 371 -2.54 -19.94 -0.93
N ALA A 372 -1.29 -19.96 -1.40
CA ALA A 372 -0.51 -21.18 -1.59
C ALA A 372 0.21 -21.65 -0.31
N LEU A 373 0.48 -20.74 0.63
CA LEU A 373 1.27 -21.03 1.82
C LEU A 373 0.43 -21.21 3.08
N PHE A 374 -0.75 -20.57 3.18
CA PHE A 374 -1.55 -20.59 4.40
C PHE A 374 -2.73 -21.58 4.30
N PRO A 375 -3.11 -22.25 5.42
CA PRO A 375 -4.24 -23.16 5.48
C PRO A 375 -5.54 -22.45 5.12
N ARG A 376 -6.34 -23.03 4.22
CA ARG A 376 -7.62 -22.43 3.76
C ARG A 376 -8.60 -22.17 4.91
N ALA A 377 -8.70 -23.09 5.87
CA ALA A 377 -9.62 -22.97 7.00
C ALA A 377 -9.31 -21.78 7.93
N GLU A 378 -8.03 -21.40 8.04
CA GLU A 378 -7.55 -20.33 8.93
C GLU A 378 -6.91 -19.16 8.14
N PHE A 379 -7.17 -19.06 6.85
CA PHE A 379 -6.51 -18.11 5.95
C PHE A 379 -6.53 -16.68 6.47
N VAL A 380 -7.70 -16.19 6.93
CA VAL A 380 -7.85 -14.83 7.45
C VAL A 380 -6.93 -14.57 8.63
N ARG A 381 -6.81 -15.53 9.55
CA ARG A 381 -5.96 -15.44 10.72
C ARG A 381 -4.48 -15.33 10.36
N TYR A 382 -3.99 -16.23 9.48
CA TYR A 382 -2.60 -16.23 9.04
C TYR A 382 -2.28 -14.97 8.20
N ASN A 383 -3.18 -14.56 7.31
CA ASN A 383 -2.97 -13.38 6.48
C ASN A 383 -2.92 -12.09 7.34
N SER A 384 -3.82 -11.95 8.31
CA SER A 384 -3.79 -10.79 9.24
C SER A 384 -2.51 -10.78 10.10
N SER A 385 -2.06 -11.96 10.57
CA SER A 385 -0.80 -12.08 11.31
C SER A 385 0.40 -11.68 10.45
N LYS A 386 0.43 -12.10 9.18
CA LYS A 386 1.43 -11.67 8.20
C LYS A 386 1.43 -10.14 8.03
N ASP A 387 0.25 -9.51 7.91
CA ASP A 387 0.16 -8.06 7.71
C ASP A 387 0.67 -7.27 8.93
N ILE A 388 0.44 -7.77 10.15
CA ILE A 388 1.02 -7.22 11.37
C ILE A 388 2.55 -7.30 11.34
N MET A 389 3.10 -8.45 10.97
CA MET A 389 4.55 -8.67 10.91
C MET A 389 5.20 -7.79 9.84
N VAL A 390 4.56 -7.64 8.67
CA VAL A 390 5.00 -6.73 7.60
C VAL A 390 4.99 -5.27 8.08
N ALA A 391 3.95 -4.84 8.79
CA ALA A 391 3.88 -3.49 9.34
C ALA A 391 5.01 -3.23 10.35
N LEU A 392 5.29 -4.17 11.23
CA LEU A 392 6.41 -4.07 12.18
C LEU A 392 7.76 -3.96 11.47
N ALA A 393 7.99 -4.75 10.42
CA ALA A 393 9.22 -4.67 9.62
C ALA A 393 9.37 -3.29 8.94
N ASN A 394 8.29 -2.76 8.37
CA ASN A 394 8.30 -1.42 7.76
C ASN A 394 8.56 -0.31 8.79
N ILE A 395 8.01 -0.43 10.02
CA ILE A 395 8.28 0.51 11.11
C ILE A 395 9.78 0.49 11.46
N ILE A 396 10.36 -0.69 11.67
CA ILE A 396 11.77 -0.84 12.04
C ILE A 396 12.66 -0.25 10.94
N VAL A 397 12.48 -0.69 9.70
CA VAL A 397 13.33 -0.24 8.59
C VAL A 397 13.11 1.24 8.29
N GLY A 398 11.87 1.74 8.30
CA GLY A 398 11.57 3.15 8.10
C GLY A 398 12.17 4.05 9.19
N THR A 399 12.19 3.59 10.44
CA THR A 399 12.78 4.35 11.54
C THR A 399 14.33 4.38 11.48
N CYS A 400 14.95 3.29 11.01
CA CYS A 400 16.41 3.20 10.95
C CYS A 400 17.00 3.83 9.68
N LEU A 401 16.29 3.79 8.58
CA LEU A 401 16.81 4.17 7.27
C LEU A 401 17.08 5.68 7.15
N GLY A 402 16.15 6.52 7.61
CA GLY A 402 16.30 7.97 7.55
C GLY A 402 17.55 8.47 8.27
N PRO A 403 17.73 8.15 9.57
CA PRO A 403 18.96 8.48 10.29
C PRO A 403 20.24 7.94 9.64
N LEU A 404 20.19 6.72 9.06
CA LEU A 404 21.33 6.15 8.34
C LEU A 404 21.72 7.00 7.13
N LEU A 405 20.73 7.49 6.36
CA LEU A 405 20.98 8.35 5.20
C LEU A 405 21.49 9.73 5.63
N ASP A 406 20.92 10.34 6.68
CA ASP A 406 21.41 11.62 7.22
C ASP A 406 22.86 11.50 7.72
N LEU A 407 23.22 10.41 8.42
CA LEU A 407 24.57 10.16 8.93
C LEU A 407 25.60 9.84 7.83
N SER A 408 25.14 9.25 6.71
CA SER A 408 26.02 8.94 5.57
C SER A 408 26.26 10.12 4.63
N GLY A 409 25.70 11.30 4.94
CA GLY A 409 25.79 12.47 4.05
C GLY A 409 24.91 12.32 2.80
N HIS A 410 23.73 11.70 2.95
CA HIS A 410 22.75 11.45 1.90
C HIS A 410 23.21 10.47 0.81
N ASP A 411 24.04 9.47 1.17
CA ASP A 411 24.41 8.40 0.23
C ASP A 411 23.20 7.46 -0.04
N TYR A 412 22.42 7.81 -1.04
CA TYR A 412 21.22 7.04 -1.43
C TYR A 412 21.53 5.65 -2.02
N ARG A 413 22.80 5.33 -2.34
CA ARG A 413 23.20 3.96 -2.73
C ARG A 413 22.92 2.95 -1.63
N LEU A 414 22.91 3.40 -0.35
CA LEU A 414 22.58 2.57 0.81
C LEU A 414 21.15 1.99 0.74
N THR A 415 20.23 2.64 0.03
CA THR A 415 18.90 2.10 -0.22
C THR A 415 18.94 0.86 -1.11
N LEU A 416 19.82 0.82 -2.11
CA LEU A 416 20.06 -0.35 -2.96
C LEU A 416 20.88 -1.43 -2.23
N ALA A 417 21.84 -1.05 -1.39
CA ALA A 417 22.57 -1.99 -0.55
C ALA A 417 21.64 -2.71 0.45
N SER A 418 20.75 -1.95 1.11
CA SER A 418 19.73 -2.54 2.01
C SER A 418 18.77 -3.44 1.25
N ALA A 419 18.34 -3.05 0.05
CA ALA A 419 17.49 -3.87 -0.82
C ALA A 419 18.20 -5.17 -1.23
N ALA A 420 19.49 -5.14 -1.57
CA ALA A 420 20.28 -6.33 -1.87
C ALA A 420 20.39 -7.28 -0.67
N LEU A 421 20.66 -6.73 0.52
CA LEU A 421 20.73 -7.50 1.76
C LEU A 421 19.39 -8.18 2.08
N PHE A 422 18.29 -7.41 2.09
CA PHE A 422 16.97 -7.95 2.43
C PHE A 422 16.47 -8.94 1.36
N SER A 423 16.76 -8.72 0.07
CA SER A 423 16.42 -9.69 -0.98
C SER A 423 17.18 -11.00 -0.82
N LEU A 424 18.46 -10.96 -0.45
CA LEU A 424 19.26 -12.17 -0.20
C LEU A 424 18.71 -12.96 0.99
N LEU A 425 18.38 -12.28 2.10
CA LEU A 425 17.77 -12.91 3.27
C LEU A 425 16.38 -13.49 2.94
N CYS A 426 15.58 -12.77 2.14
CA CYS A 426 14.28 -13.23 1.65
C CYS A 426 14.41 -14.50 0.82
N LEU A 427 15.39 -14.56 -0.09
CA LEU A 427 15.70 -15.76 -0.87
C LEU A 427 16.06 -16.95 0.02
N GLY A 428 16.84 -16.74 1.07
CA GLY A 428 17.14 -17.78 2.05
C GLY A 428 15.87 -18.35 2.71
N CYS A 429 14.92 -17.49 3.08
CA CYS A 429 13.62 -17.92 3.63
C CYS A 429 12.79 -18.67 2.57
N MET A 430 12.70 -18.14 1.34
CA MET A 430 11.97 -18.81 0.25
C MET A 430 12.58 -20.15 -0.14
N ALA A 431 13.91 -20.28 -0.15
CA ALA A 431 14.59 -21.55 -0.40
C ALA A 431 14.23 -22.59 0.67
N ARG A 432 14.18 -22.20 1.95
CA ARG A 432 13.71 -23.08 3.02
C ARG A 432 12.27 -23.54 2.82
N LEU A 433 11.38 -22.64 2.36
CA LEU A 433 9.99 -22.99 2.06
C LEU A 433 9.87 -23.96 0.87
N LEU A 434 10.72 -23.84 -0.14
CA LEU A 434 10.72 -24.72 -1.31
C LEU A 434 11.19 -26.14 -0.95
N VAL A 435 12.11 -26.28 -0.01
CA VAL A 435 12.62 -27.60 0.45
C VAL A 435 11.63 -28.29 1.41
N GLN A 436 10.88 -27.52 2.19
CA GLN A 436 9.91 -28.09 3.13
C GLN A 436 8.65 -28.56 2.40
N ARG A 437 8.36 -29.88 2.47
CA ARG A 437 7.12 -30.43 1.91
C ARG A 437 5.88 -29.84 2.60
N PRO A 438 4.77 -29.60 1.86
CA PRO A 438 3.50 -29.25 2.50
C PRO A 438 3.09 -30.30 3.52
N ALA A 439 2.48 -29.85 4.63
CA ALA A 439 1.95 -30.76 5.63
C ALA A 439 0.90 -31.72 5.01
N PRO A 440 0.81 -32.99 5.44
CA PRO A 440 -0.02 -34.00 4.79
C PRO A 440 -1.54 -33.73 4.78
N CYS A 441 -2.03 -32.74 5.51
CA CYS A 441 -3.46 -32.39 5.60
C CYS A 441 -4.07 -31.79 4.31
N ASP A 442 -3.26 -31.29 3.37
CA ASP A 442 -3.78 -30.61 2.15
C ASP A 442 -3.93 -31.55 0.95
N GLN A 443 -3.52 -32.82 1.04
CA GLN A 443 -3.55 -33.75 -0.11
C GLN A 443 -4.92 -34.42 -0.36
N GLN A 444 -5.89 -34.27 0.54
CA GLN A 444 -7.21 -34.91 0.37
C GLN A 444 -8.20 -34.15 -0.53
N ALA A 445 -7.84 -32.93 -1.01
CA ALA A 445 -8.74 -32.10 -1.83
C ALA A 445 -8.44 -32.15 -3.35
N THR A 446 -7.49 -32.93 -3.82
CA THR A 446 -7.09 -33.00 -5.25
C THR A 446 -7.24 -34.38 -5.87
N SER A 447 -8.05 -35.28 -5.30
CA SER A 447 -8.50 -36.47 -6.01
C SER A 447 -9.69 -36.11 -6.90
N PRO A 448 -9.58 -36.16 -8.25
CA PRO A 448 -10.73 -36.03 -9.14
C PRO A 448 -11.57 -37.31 -9.00
N ALA A 449 -12.86 -37.16 -8.65
CA ALA A 449 -13.88 -38.17 -8.87
C ALA A 449 -14.51 -37.97 -10.25
#